data_6ded0e5cc42a601c5b10b9517c866156
#
_entry.id   6ded0e5cc42a601c5b10b9517c866156
#
_cell.length_a   1.000
_cell.length_b   1.000
_cell.length_c   1.000
_cell.angle_alpha   90.00
_cell.angle_beta   90.00
_cell.angle_gamma   90.00
#
_symmetry.space_group_name_H-M   'P 1'
#
loop_
_entity.id
_entity.type
_entity.pdbx_description
1 polymer ?
#
loop_
_entity_poly.entity_id
_entity_poly.type
_entity_poly.pdbx_seq_one_letter_code
_entity_poly.pdbx_strand_id
1 'polypeptide(L)'
;RDVSSSSNRQTWTYSTWLKATELGVHNYFFDAYKNSNTFFILGISNAGRLVFYDIIAGTDYGRQTTALLRDPNAWYHVVFVSDTTNGTAADRYRLYLNGTRVTDFSTSYGDPGQNYNGSVNDAISHKVGQRTDIGTYFNGYLSETHLVDGTALEPTAFGEFDEDSGIWKPKEVDVTHGTNGFYLDYADAGDLGDDESGNGNDYTENNIDAANQATDTPTNNFATINSLAGLGMGGVPFKFPQGSTEIKRDPDDTGGWVCVVSTMAVNKGKWYAEFEVLESPSVTMYGYTTVAYLEGGSGLNYPHFYLGNSPNNTGYYSNGDGANDSIYEDVSYPSAGVQSSAGTVISVALDCDNNKIHFANNGTYTNSSNPANNTNGFAVVDDYVYFAHASYTGNKIYKTN
;
A
#
# COMPACT_ATOMS: atom_id res chain seq x y z
N ARG A 1 -23.76 -4.50 -2.72
CA ARG A 1 -25.02 -3.77 -2.85
C ARG A 1 -25.77 -4.18 -4.11
N ASP A 2 -27.07 -4.39 -4.02
CA ASP A 2 -27.95 -4.60 -5.17
C ASP A 2 -28.70 -3.30 -5.51
N VAL A 3 -28.50 -2.82 -6.74
CA VAL A 3 -29.16 -1.61 -7.23
C VAL A 3 -30.60 -1.96 -7.61
N SER A 4 -31.57 -1.30 -6.98
CA SER A 4 -32.99 -1.63 -7.12
C SER A 4 -33.63 -1.10 -8.41
N SER A 5 -33.10 0.00 -8.97
CA SER A 5 -33.59 0.63 -10.20
C SER A 5 -32.45 1.27 -10.99
N SER A 6 -32.51 1.12 -12.31
CA SER A 6 -31.51 1.74 -13.18
C SER A 6 -31.61 3.26 -13.14
N SER A 7 -30.45 3.93 -13.22
CA SER A 7 -30.33 5.38 -13.36
C SER A 7 -29.54 5.75 -14.62
N ASN A 8 -28.59 6.69 -14.56
CA ASN A 8 -27.84 7.10 -15.73
C ASN A 8 -26.71 6.11 -16.06
N ARG A 9 -26.94 5.24 -17.05
CA ARG A 9 -25.99 4.23 -17.51
C ARG A 9 -25.03 4.75 -18.57
N GLN A 10 -25.24 5.97 -19.06
CA GLN A 10 -24.45 6.58 -20.14
C GLN A 10 -23.37 7.51 -19.61
N THR A 11 -23.69 8.24 -18.53
CA THR A 11 -22.80 9.28 -17.99
C THR A 11 -22.62 9.05 -16.51
N TRP A 12 -21.40 8.75 -16.09
CA TRP A 12 -21.02 8.52 -14.68
C TRP A 12 -19.51 8.55 -14.50
N THR A 13 -19.07 8.72 -13.26
CA THR A 13 -17.65 8.71 -12.89
C THR A 13 -17.44 7.82 -11.67
N TYR A 14 -16.43 6.95 -11.73
CA TYR A 14 -15.92 6.20 -10.59
C TYR A 14 -14.53 6.71 -10.23
N SER A 15 -14.27 6.95 -8.95
CA SER A 15 -12.98 7.41 -8.43
C SER A 15 -12.62 6.64 -7.18
N THR A 16 -11.40 6.19 -7.05
CA THR A 16 -10.88 5.57 -5.83
C THR A 16 -9.38 5.71 -5.72
N TRP A 17 -8.90 5.85 -4.50
CA TRP A 17 -7.51 5.61 -4.16
C TRP A 17 -7.32 4.15 -3.79
N LEU A 18 -6.27 3.54 -4.29
CA LEU A 18 -5.99 2.13 -4.03
C LEU A 18 -4.49 1.88 -3.82
N LYS A 19 -4.20 0.87 -3.01
CA LYS A 19 -2.86 0.34 -2.78
C LYS A 19 -2.95 -1.18 -2.85
N ALA A 20 -2.43 -1.78 -3.94
CA ALA A 20 -2.45 -3.24 -4.14
C ALA A 20 -1.25 -3.86 -3.44
N THR A 21 -1.47 -4.73 -2.47
CA THR A 21 -0.40 -5.32 -1.64
C THR A 21 0.15 -6.62 -2.18
N GLU A 22 -0.52 -7.24 -3.15
CA GLU A 22 -0.08 -8.49 -3.79
C GLU A 22 0.04 -8.28 -5.29
N LEU A 23 1.23 -8.53 -5.83
CA LEU A 23 1.53 -8.50 -7.25
C LEU A 23 1.44 -9.90 -7.86
N GLY A 24 1.25 -9.97 -9.18
CA GLY A 24 1.19 -11.26 -9.89
C GLY A 24 -0.17 -11.96 -9.83
N VAL A 25 -1.14 -11.37 -9.15
CA VAL A 25 -2.53 -11.85 -9.07
C VAL A 25 -3.49 -10.81 -9.67
N HIS A 26 -4.72 -11.23 -9.94
CA HIS A 26 -5.78 -10.31 -10.33
C HIS A 26 -6.34 -9.58 -9.10
N ASN A 27 -6.40 -8.27 -9.14
CA ASN A 27 -6.90 -7.38 -8.09
C ASN A 27 -8.04 -6.53 -8.66
N TYR A 28 -9.30 -6.99 -8.50
CA TYR A 28 -10.48 -6.26 -8.98
C TYR A 28 -11.10 -5.48 -7.83
N PHE A 29 -11.29 -4.18 -8.03
CA PHE A 29 -11.76 -3.28 -6.97
C PHE A 29 -13.16 -2.69 -7.23
N PHE A 30 -13.74 -2.87 -8.43
CA PHE A 30 -15.13 -2.53 -8.71
C PHE A 30 -15.74 -3.48 -9.75
N ASP A 31 -16.99 -3.88 -9.50
CA ASP A 31 -17.77 -4.81 -10.33
C ASP A 31 -19.24 -4.40 -10.38
N ALA A 32 -19.85 -4.41 -11.56
CA ALA A 32 -21.29 -4.35 -11.76
C ALA A 32 -21.69 -5.59 -12.59
N TYR A 33 -22.27 -6.60 -11.95
CA TYR A 33 -22.41 -7.92 -12.54
C TYR A 33 -23.86 -8.39 -12.66
N LYS A 34 -24.26 -8.77 -13.86
CA LYS A 34 -25.53 -9.42 -14.15
C LYS A 34 -25.36 -10.91 -14.48
N ASN A 35 -24.47 -11.22 -15.38
CA ASN A 35 -24.08 -12.56 -15.82
C ASN A 35 -22.80 -12.50 -16.64
N SER A 36 -22.24 -13.65 -17.06
CA SER A 36 -20.98 -13.74 -17.81
C SER A 36 -20.94 -12.97 -19.14
N ASN A 37 -22.07 -12.56 -19.68
CA ASN A 37 -22.18 -11.80 -20.94
C ASN A 37 -22.58 -10.33 -20.72
N THR A 38 -22.80 -9.90 -19.47
CA THR A 38 -23.23 -8.53 -19.15
C THR A 38 -22.66 -8.16 -17.79
N PHE A 39 -21.57 -7.41 -17.78
CA PHE A 39 -20.89 -6.91 -16.57
C PHE A 39 -19.92 -5.77 -16.90
N PHE A 40 -19.59 -5.00 -15.88
CA PHE A 40 -18.47 -4.06 -15.86
C PHE A 40 -17.50 -4.45 -14.77
N ILE A 41 -16.20 -4.38 -15.04
CA ILE A 41 -15.15 -4.53 -14.01
C ILE A 41 -14.09 -3.47 -14.16
N LEU A 42 -13.48 -3.11 -13.03
CA LEU A 42 -12.29 -2.27 -12.95
C LEU A 42 -11.30 -2.92 -11.99
N GLY A 43 -10.03 -3.03 -12.40
CA GLY A 43 -9.05 -3.77 -11.61
C GLY A 43 -7.62 -3.68 -12.13
N ILE A 44 -6.74 -4.44 -11.48
CA ILE A 44 -5.36 -4.67 -11.89
C ILE A 44 -5.24 -6.15 -12.30
N SER A 45 -4.72 -6.40 -13.50
CA SER A 45 -4.47 -7.76 -13.97
C SER A 45 -3.28 -8.40 -13.26
N ASN A 46 -3.15 -9.72 -13.34
CA ASN A 46 -1.98 -10.45 -12.84
C ASN A 46 -0.64 -10.01 -13.47
N ALA A 47 -0.69 -9.31 -14.61
CA ALA A 47 0.50 -8.70 -15.21
C ALA A 47 0.79 -7.28 -14.64
N GLY A 48 0.03 -6.81 -13.64
CA GLY A 48 0.17 -5.48 -13.05
C GLY A 48 -0.40 -4.33 -13.90
N ARG A 49 -1.28 -4.62 -14.87
CA ARG A 49 -1.90 -3.63 -15.75
C ARG A 49 -3.23 -3.17 -15.18
N LEU A 50 -3.48 -1.87 -15.17
CA LEU A 50 -4.82 -1.36 -14.90
C LEU A 50 -5.74 -1.76 -16.07
N VAL A 51 -6.89 -2.35 -15.74
CA VAL A 51 -7.82 -2.92 -16.71
C VAL A 51 -9.24 -2.51 -16.41
N PHE A 52 -10.03 -2.31 -17.44
CA PHE A 52 -11.49 -2.31 -17.35
C PHE A 52 -12.09 -3.12 -18.48
N TYR A 53 -13.26 -3.68 -18.20
CA TYR A 53 -14.09 -4.34 -19.20
C TYR A 53 -15.54 -3.93 -18.97
N ASP A 54 -16.21 -3.48 -20.02
CA ASP A 54 -17.66 -3.33 -20.06
C ASP A 54 -18.20 -4.24 -21.15
N ILE A 55 -18.85 -5.32 -20.72
CA ILE A 55 -19.40 -6.34 -21.62
C ILE A 55 -20.90 -6.31 -21.54
N ILE A 56 -21.58 -6.11 -22.67
CA ILE A 56 -23.04 -6.22 -22.77
C ILE A 56 -23.41 -7.15 -23.92
N ALA A 57 -24.20 -8.14 -23.63
CA ALA A 57 -24.65 -9.16 -24.58
C ALA A 57 -23.46 -9.79 -25.36
N GLY A 58 -22.31 -9.95 -24.70
CA GLY A 58 -21.10 -10.53 -25.28
C GLY A 58 -20.26 -9.57 -26.12
N THR A 59 -20.63 -8.29 -26.24
CA THR A 59 -19.78 -7.27 -26.88
C THR A 59 -18.91 -6.61 -25.82
N ASP A 60 -17.59 -6.64 -26.03
CA ASP A 60 -16.57 -6.14 -25.11
C ASP A 60 -16.03 -4.78 -25.58
N TYR A 61 -15.96 -3.84 -24.63
CA TYR A 61 -15.34 -2.52 -24.79
C TYR A 61 -14.20 -2.28 -23.80
N GLY A 62 -13.45 -3.33 -23.47
CA GLY A 62 -12.39 -3.30 -22.48
C GLY A 62 -11.05 -2.77 -22.99
N ARG A 63 -10.22 -2.34 -22.05
CA ARG A 63 -8.84 -1.92 -22.30
C ARG A 63 -7.91 -2.35 -21.16
N GLN A 64 -6.63 -2.54 -21.50
CA GLN A 64 -5.54 -2.76 -20.55
C GLN A 64 -4.43 -1.74 -20.82
N THR A 65 -3.90 -1.13 -19.76
CA THR A 65 -2.82 -0.14 -19.89
C THR A 65 -1.50 -0.79 -20.34
N THR A 66 -0.64 -0.02 -21.01
CA THR A 66 0.75 -0.41 -21.25
C THR A 66 1.56 -0.27 -19.97
N ALA A 67 1.31 0.79 -19.19
CA ALA A 67 1.93 1.02 -17.91
C ALA A 67 1.57 -0.09 -16.90
N LEU A 68 2.51 -0.40 -16.02
CA LEU A 68 2.37 -1.41 -14.96
C LEU A 68 2.40 -0.74 -13.59
N LEU A 69 1.44 -1.11 -12.74
CA LEU A 69 1.42 -0.75 -11.32
C LEU A 69 2.26 -1.81 -10.59
N ARG A 70 3.50 -1.46 -10.23
CA ARG A 70 4.48 -2.43 -9.68
C ARG A 70 4.85 -2.18 -8.24
N ASP A 71 4.49 -1.02 -7.70
CA ASP A 71 4.82 -0.67 -6.34
C ASP A 71 3.65 -1.03 -5.40
N PRO A 72 3.79 -2.08 -4.57
CA PRO A 72 2.75 -2.48 -3.62
C PRO A 72 2.65 -1.52 -2.42
N ASN A 73 3.56 -0.55 -2.30
CA ASN A 73 3.56 0.44 -1.22
C ASN A 73 2.99 1.79 -1.65
N ALA A 74 2.80 2.00 -2.95
CA ALA A 74 2.29 3.27 -3.47
C ALA A 74 0.76 3.30 -3.47
N TRP A 75 0.21 4.44 -3.08
CA TRP A 75 -1.16 4.79 -3.35
C TRP A 75 -1.30 5.25 -4.81
N TYR A 76 -2.26 4.68 -5.50
CA TYR A 76 -2.63 5.06 -6.87
C TYR A 76 -4.04 5.62 -6.86
N HIS A 77 -4.25 6.75 -7.53
CA HIS A 77 -5.58 7.28 -7.78
C HIS A 77 -6.06 6.85 -9.15
N VAL A 78 -7.19 6.17 -9.19
CA VAL A 78 -7.82 5.71 -10.45
C VAL A 78 -9.16 6.41 -10.61
N VAL A 79 -9.35 7.06 -11.76
CA VAL A 79 -10.64 7.62 -12.15
C VAL A 79 -11.06 7.00 -13.49
N PHE A 80 -12.26 6.45 -13.54
CA PHE A 80 -12.89 5.98 -14.76
C PHE A 80 -14.12 6.84 -15.05
N VAL A 81 -14.21 7.33 -16.28
CA VAL A 81 -15.32 8.19 -16.73
C VAL A 81 -16.01 7.54 -17.91
N SER A 82 -17.30 7.35 -17.78
CA SER A 82 -18.21 7.04 -18.87
C SER A 82 -18.94 8.31 -19.30
N ASP A 83 -18.87 8.63 -20.58
CA ASP A 83 -19.71 9.64 -21.24
C ASP A 83 -20.04 9.15 -22.64
N THR A 84 -20.91 8.18 -22.74
CA THR A 84 -21.28 7.60 -24.04
C THR A 84 -22.13 8.54 -24.89
N THR A 85 -22.61 9.65 -24.33
CA THR A 85 -23.31 10.71 -25.09
C THR A 85 -22.34 11.52 -25.95
N ASN A 86 -21.03 11.46 -25.67
CA ASN A 86 -20.00 12.21 -26.37
C ASN A 86 -19.96 11.86 -27.88
N GLY A 87 -19.87 12.89 -28.72
CA GLY A 87 -19.74 12.73 -30.18
C GLY A 87 -18.45 12.04 -30.62
N THR A 88 -17.35 12.26 -29.85
CA THR A 88 -16.03 11.67 -30.10
C THR A 88 -15.94 10.30 -29.44
N ALA A 89 -15.78 9.24 -30.23
CA ALA A 89 -15.77 7.87 -29.72
C ALA A 89 -14.68 7.65 -28.65
N ALA A 90 -13.46 8.15 -28.87
CA ALA A 90 -12.32 8.01 -27.96
C ALA A 90 -12.51 8.73 -26.60
N ASP A 91 -13.51 9.60 -26.47
CA ASP A 91 -13.81 10.33 -25.24
C ASP A 91 -15.00 9.74 -24.46
N ARG A 92 -15.63 8.66 -24.98
CA ARG A 92 -16.76 8.01 -24.33
C ARG A 92 -16.34 7.24 -23.09
N TYR A 93 -15.18 6.57 -23.13
CA TYR A 93 -14.55 5.91 -21.98
C TYR A 93 -13.17 6.48 -21.77
N ARG A 94 -12.96 7.11 -20.60
CA ARG A 94 -11.70 7.73 -20.23
C ARG A 94 -11.20 7.11 -18.93
N LEU A 95 -9.94 6.75 -18.90
CA LEU A 95 -9.23 6.23 -17.73
C LEU A 95 -8.13 7.20 -17.34
N TYR A 96 -8.03 7.49 -16.06
CA TYR A 96 -6.98 8.36 -15.50
C TYR A 96 -6.25 7.62 -14.39
N LEU A 97 -4.95 7.87 -14.30
CA LEU A 97 -4.07 7.39 -13.26
C LEU A 97 -3.31 8.58 -12.67
N ASN A 98 -3.44 8.80 -11.36
CA ASN A 98 -2.81 9.92 -10.65
C ASN A 98 -3.01 11.26 -11.36
N GLY A 99 -4.26 11.59 -11.68
CA GLY A 99 -4.66 12.83 -12.34
C GLY A 99 -4.38 12.91 -13.84
N THR A 100 -3.63 11.96 -14.40
CA THR A 100 -3.22 11.97 -15.82
C THR A 100 -4.05 10.99 -16.63
N ARG A 101 -4.57 11.47 -17.79
CA ARG A 101 -5.32 10.60 -18.73
C ARG A 101 -4.42 9.51 -19.30
N VAL A 102 -4.86 8.27 -19.23
CA VAL A 102 -4.21 7.14 -19.87
C VAL A 102 -4.63 7.11 -21.34
N THR A 103 -3.64 7.16 -22.22
CA THR A 103 -3.83 7.11 -23.69
C THR A 103 -3.14 5.92 -24.34
N ASP A 104 -2.27 5.24 -23.58
CA ASP A 104 -1.44 4.13 -24.07
C ASP A 104 -1.93 2.80 -23.51
N PHE A 105 -2.48 1.97 -24.40
CA PHE A 105 -3.09 0.69 -24.07
C PHE A 105 -2.39 -0.46 -24.78
N SER A 106 -2.05 -1.51 -24.04
CA SER A 106 -1.51 -2.76 -24.59
C SER A 106 -2.59 -3.62 -25.27
N THR A 107 -3.85 -3.43 -24.84
CA THR A 107 -5.03 -4.10 -25.42
C THR A 107 -6.20 -3.12 -25.44
N SER A 108 -6.96 -3.11 -26.54
CA SER A 108 -8.19 -2.33 -26.68
C SER A 108 -9.18 -3.07 -27.57
N TYR A 109 -10.41 -3.20 -27.12
CA TYR A 109 -11.53 -3.83 -27.84
C TYR A 109 -12.46 -2.78 -28.50
N GLY A 110 -12.04 -1.52 -28.54
CA GLY A 110 -12.75 -0.43 -29.19
C GLY A 110 -13.51 0.48 -28.22
N ASP A 111 -14.26 1.40 -28.81
CA ASP A 111 -15.08 2.37 -28.08
C ASP A 111 -16.56 2.02 -28.21
N PRO A 112 -17.38 2.24 -27.14
CA PRO A 112 -18.81 1.99 -27.22
C PRO A 112 -19.47 2.93 -28.23
N GLY A 113 -20.62 2.51 -28.78
CA GLY A 113 -21.45 3.35 -29.61
C GLY A 113 -21.93 4.60 -28.88
N GLN A 114 -22.30 5.66 -29.63
CA GLN A 114 -22.90 6.83 -29.00
C GLN A 114 -24.24 6.46 -28.34
N ASN A 115 -24.49 7.01 -27.15
CA ASN A 115 -25.64 6.71 -26.29
C ASN A 115 -25.74 5.24 -25.86
N TYR A 116 -24.61 4.54 -25.81
CA TYR A 116 -24.53 3.19 -25.29
C TYR A 116 -24.87 3.15 -23.79
N ASN A 117 -25.67 2.19 -23.36
CA ASN A 117 -26.02 1.95 -21.97
C ASN A 117 -25.13 0.85 -21.41
N GLY A 118 -24.13 1.23 -20.59
CA GLY A 118 -23.22 0.32 -19.90
C GLY A 118 -23.88 -0.52 -18.78
N SER A 119 -23.08 -1.32 -18.08
CA SER A 119 -23.55 -2.16 -16.97
C SER A 119 -23.68 -1.40 -15.65
N VAL A 120 -22.87 -0.38 -15.43
CA VAL A 120 -22.92 0.44 -14.22
C VAL A 120 -24.21 1.26 -14.19
N ASN A 121 -24.78 1.44 -13.00
CA ASN A 121 -26.07 2.07 -12.74
C ASN A 121 -27.29 1.32 -13.35
N ASP A 122 -27.13 0.08 -13.82
CA ASP A 122 -28.25 -0.81 -14.10
C ASP A 122 -28.81 -1.43 -12.80
N ALA A 123 -30.04 -1.94 -12.83
CA ALA A 123 -30.66 -2.67 -11.70
C ALA A 123 -30.02 -4.07 -11.55
N ILE A 124 -28.79 -4.10 -11.13
CA ILE A 124 -27.95 -5.31 -10.95
C ILE A 124 -27.07 -5.16 -9.72
N SER A 125 -26.39 -6.23 -9.33
CA SER A 125 -25.43 -6.20 -8.21
C SER A 125 -24.18 -5.38 -8.56
N HIS A 126 -23.80 -4.47 -7.65
CA HIS A 126 -22.55 -3.72 -7.70
C HIS A 126 -21.70 -4.10 -6.48
N LYS A 127 -20.39 -4.30 -6.68
CA LYS A 127 -19.46 -4.69 -5.61
C LYS A 127 -18.21 -3.86 -5.65
N VAL A 128 -17.70 -3.53 -4.45
CA VAL A 128 -16.41 -2.92 -4.23
C VAL A 128 -15.48 -3.98 -3.64
N GLY A 129 -14.24 -4.06 -4.12
CA GLY A 129 -13.25 -5.03 -3.65
C GLY A 129 -13.44 -6.48 -4.13
N GLN A 130 -14.31 -6.72 -5.13
CA GLN A 130 -14.58 -8.07 -5.64
C GLN A 130 -14.89 -8.07 -7.13
N ARG A 131 -14.58 -9.18 -7.80
CA ARG A 131 -15.14 -9.58 -9.09
C ARG A 131 -16.01 -10.82 -8.91
N THR A 132 -17.30 -10.72 -9.25
CA THR A 132 -18.32 -11.71 -8.91
C THR A 132 -18.17 -13.03 -9.66
N ASP A 133 -17.94 -13.01 -10.98
CA ASP A 133 -18.01 -14.20 -11.86
C ASP A 133 -16.92 -15.25 -11.58
N ILE A 134 -15.77 -14.82 -11.09
CA ILE A 134 -14.63 -15.69 -10.79
C ILE A 134 -14.28 -15.73 -9.30
N GLY A 135 -15.02 -15.02 -8.45
CA GLY A 135 -14.79 -15.00 -7.01
C GLY A 135 -13.42 -14.46 -6.60
N THR A 136 -12.90 -13.50 -7.36
CA THR A 136 -11.59 -12.88 -7.08
C THR A 136 -11.80 -11.60 -6.28
N TYR A 137 -11.02 -11.46 -5.21
CA TYR A 137 -11.07 -10.32 -4.31
C TYR A 137 -9.89 -9.38 -4.55
N PHE A 138 -10.05 -8.12 -4.12
CA PHE A 138 -8.98 -7.15 -4.10
C PHE A 138 -8.10 -7.38 -2.87
N ASN A 139 -6.80 -7.58 -3.09
CA ASN A 139 -5.80 -7.71 -2.03
C ASN A 139 -5.08 -6.37 -1.87
N GLY A 140 -5.54 -5.55 -0.92
CA GLY A 140 -4.99 -4.21 -0.74
C GLY A 140 -5.89 -3.30 0.07
N TYR A 141 -5.66 -2.01 -0.06
CA TYR A 141 -6.39 -0.95 0.62
C TYR A 141 -7.12 -0.07 -0.38
N LEU A 142 -8.30 0.37 -0.01
CA LEU A 142 -9.10 1.37 -0.70
C LEU A 142 -9.32 2.58 0.21
N SER A 143 -9.41 3.75 -0.38
CA SER A 143 -9.72 5.00 0.31
C SER A 143 -10.46 5.92 -0.65
N GLU A 144 -11.36 6.75 -0.12
CA GLU A 144 -12.06 7.77 -0.90
C GLU A 144 -12.69 7.19 -2.18
N THR A 145 -13.59 6.23 -2.02
CA THR A 145 -14.25 5.56 -3.15
C THR A 145 -15.57 6.23 -3.50
N HIS A 146 -15.65 6.82 -4.68
CA HIS A 146 -16.83 7.53 -5.16
C HIS A 146 -17.40 6.88 -6.42
N LEU A 147 -18.73 6.80 -6.52
CA LEU A 147 -19.47 6.69 -7.77
C LEU A 147 -20.34 7.94 -7.91
N VAL A 148 -20.15 8.67 -9.00
CA VAL A 148 -20.98 9.84 -9.34
C VAL A 148 -21.87 9.47 -10.51
N ASP A 149 -23.15 9.31 -10.24
CA ASP A 149 -24.18 8.95 -11.22
C ASP A 149 -24.70 10.21 -11.93
N GLY A 150 -24.71 10.20 -13.24
CA GLY A 150 -25.24 11.27 -14.06
C GLY A 150 -24.24 12.32 -14.52
N THR A 151 -22.99 12.27 -14.04
CA THR A 151 -21.98 13.31 -14.35
C THR A 151 -20.64 12.70 -14.75
N ALA A 152 -20.08 13.19 -15.86
CA ALA A 152 -18.73 12.89 -16.33
C ALA A 152 -17.74 13.93 -15.78
N LEU A 153 -17.01 13.58 -14.74
CA LEU A 153 -16.07 14.48 -14.04
C LEU A 153 -14.62 14.20 -14.46
N GLU A 154 -13.81 15.26 -14.45
CA GLU A 154 -12.35 15.13 -14.58
C GLU A 154 -11.73 14.75 -13.21
N PRO A 155 -10.52 14.14 -13.19
CA PRO A 155 -9.88 13.71 -11.95
C PRO A 155 -9.64 14.85 -10.95
N THR A 156 -9.58 16.10 -11.43
CA THR A 156 -9.46 17.31 -10.60
C THR A 156 -10.67 17.56 -9.70
N ALA A 157 -11.78 16.84 -9.87
CA ALA A 157 -12.86 16.82 -8.89
C ALA A 157 -12.48 16.09 -7.60
N PHE A 158 -11.54 15.13 -7.65
CA PHE A 158 -11.19 14.20 -6.56
C PHE A 158 -9.77 14.38 -6.04
N GLY A 159 -8.92 15.09 -6.74
CA GLY A 159 -7.52 15.32 -6.38
C GLY A 159 -6.94 16.55 -7.06
N GLU A 160 -5.71 16.87 -6.70
CA GLU A 160 -4.98 18.00 -7.25
C GLU A 160 -3.48 17.72 -7.29
N PHE A 161 -2.75 18.42 -8.14
CA PHE A 161 -1.29 18.42 -8.08
C PHE A 161 -0.84 19.41 -6.99
N ASP A 162 0.01 18.93 -6.10
CA ASP A 162 0.68 19.80 -5.13
C ASP A 162 1.58 20.80 -5.85
N GLU A 163 1.43 22.08 -5.56
CA GLU A 163 2.13 23.14 -6.30
C GLU A 163 3.64 23.13 -6.08
N ASP A 164 4.11 22.66 -4.92
CA ASP A 164 5.54 22.66 -4.57
C ASP A 164 6.25 21.41 -5.07
N SER A 165 5.62 20.23 -4.92
CA SER A 165 6.23 18.94 -5.24
C SER A 165 5.83 18.39 -6.61
N GLY A 166 4.71 18.86 -7.18
CA GLY A 166 4.11 18.30 -8.38
C GLY A 166 3.49 16.90 -8.17
N ILE A 167 3.36 16.44 -6.93
CA ILE A 167 2.77 15.14 -6.60
C ILE A 167 1.24 15.25 -6.62
N TRP A 168 0.59 14.25 -7.23
CA TRP A 168 -0.86 14.13 -7.18
C TRP A 168 -1.31 13.69 -5.79
N LYS A 169 -2.22 14.46 -5.16
CA LYS A 169 -2.73 14.22 -3.82
C LYS A 169 -4.26 14.29 -3.79
N PRO A 170 -4.93 13.65 -2.82
CA PRO A 170 -6.37 13.81 -2.63
C PRO A 170 -6.71 15.24 -2.17
N LYS A 171 -7.94 15.63 -2.47
CA LYS A 171 -8.54 16.86 -1.96
C LYS A 171 -9.95 16.59 -1.48
N GLU A 172 -10.52 17.51 -0.73
CA GLU A 172 -11.93 17.50 -0.36
C GLU A 172 -12.81 17.50 -1.62
N VAL A 173 -13.77 16.56 -1.65
CA VAL A 173 -14.64 16.33 -2.81
C VAL A 173 -15.99 16.98 -2.60
N ASP A 174 -16.33 17.96 -3.43
CA ASP A 174 -17.63 18.67 -3.43
C ASP A 174 -18.37 18.34 -4.74
N VAL A 175 -19.11 17.21 -4.73
CA VAL A 175 -19.87 16.72 -5.88
C VAL A 175 -21.25 16.18 -5.46
N THR A 176 -22.24 16.28 -6.35
CA THR A 176 -23.52 15.58 -6.16
C THR A 176 -23.42 14.19 -6.74
N HIS A 177 -23.60 13.14 -5.91
CA HIS A 177 -23.38 11.75 -6.32
C HIS A 177 -24.49 11.16 -7.20
N GLY A 178 -25.67 11.81 -7.29
CA GLY A 178 -26.80 11.34 -8.09
C GLY A 178 -27.53 10.14 -7.46
N THR A 179 -28.46 9.51 -8.19
CA THR A 179 -29.40 8.54 -7.60
C THR A 179 -28.73 7.24 -7.13
N ASN A 180 -27.89 6.64 -7.96
CA ASN A 180 -27.18 5.39 -7.63
C ASN A 180 -25.73 5.63 -7.19
N GLY A 181 -25.31 6.89 -7.14
CA GLY A 181 -23.97 7.25 -6.67
C GLY A 181 -23.80 7.05 -5.17
N PHE A 182 -22.55 6.94 -4.74
CA PHE A 182 -22.16 6.71 -3.35
C PHE A 182 -20.76 7.31 -3.06
N TYR A 183 -20.47 7.48 -1.78
CA TYR A 183 -19.16 7.81 -1.26
C TYR A 183 -18.82 6.93 -0.06
N LEU A 184 -17.79 6.12 -0.16
CA LEU A 184 -17.26 5.30 0.93
C LEU A 184 -15.92 5.90 1.38
N ASP A 185 -15.90 6.49 2.56
CA ASP A 185 -14.67 7.03 3.17
C ASP A 185 -13.94 6.02 4.04
N TYR A 186 -14.66 4.91 4.44
CA TYR A 186 -14.18 3.84 5.31
C TYR A 186 -13.77 4.31 6.71
N ALA A 187 -14.32 5.43 7.20
CA ALA A 187 -13.93 6.03 8.48
C ALA A 187 -14.63 5.40 9.67
N ASP A 188 -15.90 4.97 9.52
CA ASP A 188 -16.63 4.29 10.61
C ASP A 188 -16.16 2.83 10.72
N ALA A 189 -15.44 2.53 11.82
CA ALA A 189 -15.00 1.17 12.14
C ALA A 189 -16.17 0.19 12.40
N GLY A 190 -17.36 0.68 12.67
CA GLY A 190 -18.57 -0.12 12.89
C GLY A 190 -19.36 -0.44 11.62
N ASP A 191 -19.13 0.32 10.54
CA ASP A 191 -19.77 0.16 9.24
C ASP A 191 -18.86 0.73 8.12
N LEU A 192 -17.92 -0.09 7.64
CA LEU A 192 -17.00 0.31 6.56
C LEU A 192 -17.69 0.47 5.21
N GLY A 193 -18.95 0.05 5.12
CA GLY A 193 -19.80 0.13 3.92
C GLY A 193 -20.75 1.31 3.89
N ASP A 194 -20.73 2.19 4.89
CA ASP A 194 -21.61 3.35 5.01
C ASP A 194 -21.41 4.36 3.86
N ASP A 195 -22.52 4.85 3.31
CA ASP A 195 -22.53 5.81 2.20
C ASP A 195 -22.63 7.26 2.70
N GLU A 196 -21.53 7.92 2.80
CA GLU A 196 -21.39 9.33 3.22
C GLU A 196 -21.88 10.35 2.17
N SER A 197 -22.37 9.90 1.01
CA SER A 197 -22.93 10.81 -0.02
C SER A 197 -24.27 11.42 0.36
N GLY A 198 -24.93 10.87 1.38
CA GLY A 198 -26.28 11.23 1.81
C GLY A 198 -27.40 10.56 1.00
N ASN A 199 -27.08 9.67 0.06
CA ASN A 199 -28.07 8.92 -0.72
C ASN A 199 -28.57 7.65 0.00
N GLY A 200 -27.83 7.14 1.01
CA GLY A 200 -28.11 5.89 1.71
C GLY A 200 -27.91 4.66 0.81
N ASN A 201 -26.90 4.72 -0.02
CA ASN A 201 -26.53 3.66 -0.96
C ASN A 201 -25.45 2.73 -0.36
N ASP A 202 -25.65 2.31 0.89
CA ASP A 202 -24.73 1.53 1.70
C ASP A 202 -24.34 0.19 1.06
N TYR A 203 -23.13 -0.25 1.36
CA TYR A 203 -22.60 -1.56 0.98
C TYR A 203 -22.57 -2.48 2.19
N THR A 204 -23.10 -3.69 2.05
CA THR A 204 -22.98 -4.72 3.08
C THR A 204 -21.57 -5.29 3.06
N GLU A 205 -20.89 -5.25 4.20
CA GLU A 205 -19.55 -5.81 4.39
C GLU A 205 -19.58 -7.33 4.30
N ASN A 206 -18.54 -7.88 3.69
CA ASN A 206 -18.33 -9.31 3.59
C ASN A 206 -16.87 -9.64 3.92
N ASN A 207 -16.63 -10.26 5.07
CA ASN A 207 -15.32 -10.66 5.58
C ASN A 207 -14.35 -9.47 5.79
N ILE A 208 -14.87 -8.29 6.06
CA ILE A 208 -14.13 -7.12 6.54
C ILE A 208 -14.80 -6.60 7.79
N ASP A 209 -14.01 -6.04 8.71
CA ASP A 209 -14.44 -5.45 9.96
C ASP A 209 -13.45 -4.36 10.42
N ALA A 210 -13.63 -3.82 11.61
CA ALA A 210 -12.77 -2.79 12.19
C ALA A 210 -11.26 -3.15 12.19
N ALA A 211 -10.91 -4.44 12.24
CA ALA A 211 -9.51 -4.87 12.21
C ALA A 211 -8.86 -4.72 10.81
N ASN A 212 -9.66 -4.51 9.78
CA ASN A 212 -9.17 -4.27 8.42
C ASN A 212 -8.99 -2.77 8.12
N GLN A 213 -9.43 -1.88 9.02
CA GLN A 213 -9.21 -0.44 8.88
C GLN A 213 -7.73 -0.12 9.13
N ALA A 214 -7.14 0.70 8.26
CA ALA A 214 -5.75 1.12 8.38
C ALA A 214 -5.64 2.64 8.56
N THR A 215 -4.62 3.08 9.29
CA THR A 215 -4.31 4.50 9.45
C THR A 215 -3.49 5.06 8.28
N ASP A 216 -2.90 4.19 7.46
CA ASP A 216 -2.22 4.57 6.22
C ASP A 216 -3.26 4.93 5.15
N THR A 217 -3.28 6.20 4.75
CA THR A 217 -4.19 6.77 3.74
C THR A 217 -3.40 7.59 2.73
N PRO A 218 -3.97 7.96 1.58
CA PRO A 218 -3.28 8.81 0.62
C PRO A 218 -2.84 10.18 1.17
N THR A 219 -3.52 10.70 2.20
CA THR A 219 -3.18 11.96 2.88
C THR A 219 -2.25 11.77 4.07
N ASN A 220 -2.17 10.56 4.60
CA ASN A 220 -1.38 10.20 5.77
C ASN A 220 -0.56 8.94 5.47
N ASN A 221 0.36 9.07 4.51
CA ASN A 221 1.19 7.99 4.01
C ASN A 221 2.42 7.81 4.91
N PHE A 222 2.50 6.69 5.59
CA PHE A 222 3.62 6.31 6.46
C PHE A 222 4.72 5.58 5.71
N ALA A 223 5.93 5.60 6.27
CA ALA A 223 6.96 4.67 5.87
C ALA A 223 6.52 3.23 6.19
N THR A 224 6.49 2.38 5.17
CA THR A 224 6.27 0.93 5.31
C THR A 224 7.56 0.20 4.95
N ILE A 225 7.58 -1.12 5.05
CA ILE A 225 8.72 -1.89 4.57
C ILE A 225 8.69 -1.96 3.04
N ASN A 226 9.82 -1.67 2.42
CA ASN A 226 9.97 -1.72 0.97
C ASN A 226 10.05 -3.19 0.49
N SER A 227 8.94 -3.72 0.02
CA SER A 227 8.85 -5.10 -0.49
C SER A 227 9.64 -5.30 -1.81
N LEU A 228 10.08 -4.23 -2.45
CA LEU A 228 10.91 -4.27 -3.66
C LEU A 228 12.41 -4.24 -3.34
N ALA A 229 12.80 -3.86 -2.12
CA ALA A 229 14.20 -3.90 -1.71
C ALA A 229 14.67 -5.36 -1.63
N GLY A 230 15.66 -5.70 -2.41
CA GLY A 230 16.22 -7.05 -2.44
C GLY A 230 15.69 -7.98 -3.54
N LEU A 231 14.86 -7.52 -4.47
CA LEU A 231 14.33 -8.32 -5.59
C LEU A 231 15.38 -8.80 -6.61
N GLY A 232 16.67 -8.46 -6.46
CA GLY A 232 17.72 -8.83 -7.39
C GLY A 232 18.27 -10.26 -7.27
N MET A 233 17.87 -11.04 -6.27
CA MET A 233 18.59 -12.28 -5.90
C MET A 233 17.62 -13.41 -5.52
N GLY A 234 17.03 -14.05 -6.52
CA GLY A 234 16.42 -15.39 -6.35
C GLY A 234 15.16 -15.50 -5.49
N GLY A 235 14.52 -14.39 -5.17
CA GLY A 235 13.35 -14.32 -4.30
C GLY A 235 13.71 -13.75 -2.93
N VAL A 236 12.96 -12.76 -2.48
CA VAL A 236 13.08 -12.27 -1.09
C VAL A 236 12.42 -13.30 -0.18
N PRO A 237 13.11 -13.85 0.83
CA PRO A 237 12.54 -14.85 1.72
C PRO A 237 11.56 -14.22 2.74
N PHE A 238 10.98 -13.08 2.40
CA PHE A 238 9.99 -12.39 3.19
C PHE A 238 8.67 -12.25 2.46
N LYS A 239 7.59 -12.36 3.20
CA LYS A 239 6.24 -11.94 2.83
C LYS A 239 5.92 -10.67 3.61
N PHE A 240 5.17 -9.76 2.99
CA PHE A 240 4.82 -8.46 3.54
C PHE A 240 3.29 -8.33 3.63
N PRO A 241 2.63 -9.04 4.56
CA PRO A 241 1.20 -8.89 4.77
C PRO A 241 0.86 -7.51 5.35
N GLN A 242 -0.43 -7.22 5.50
CA GLN A 242 -0.93 -5.98 6.10
C GLN A 242 -0.34 -4.71 5.47
N GLY A 243 -0.32 -4.64 4.12
CA GLY A 243 0.17 -3.47 3.41
C GLY A 243 1.65 -3.15 3.64
N SER A 244 2.47 -4.19 3.79
CA SER A 244 3.91 -4.05 4.11
C SER A 244 4.20 -3.42 5.47
N THR A 245 3.26 -3.49 6.41
CA THR A 245 3.49 -3.18 7.82
C THR A 245 3.84 -4.42 8.65
N GLU A 246 3.64 -5.62 8.12
CA GLU A 246 4.14 -6.86 8.71
C GLU A 246 5.27 -7.46 7.88
N ILE A 247 6.23 -8.08 8.56
CA ILE A 247 7.36 -8.79 7.95
C ILE A 247 7.29 -10.24 8.40
N LYS A 248 7.08 -11.15 7.45
CA LYS A 248 7.07 -12.59 7.70
C LYS A 248 8.13 -13.26 6.88
N ARG A 249 9.12 -13.88 7.53
CA ARG A 249 10.13 -14.65 6.84
C ARG A 249 9.55 -16.00 6.39
N ASP A 250 9.94 -16.46 5.20
CA ASP A 250 9.54 -17.76 4.68
C ASP A 250 10.15 -18.86 5.57
N PRO A 251 9.34 -19.80 6.11
CA PRO A 251 9.83 -20.87 6.98
C PRO A 251 10.76 -21.83 6.26
N ASP A 252 10.65 -21.95 4.95
CA ASP A 252 11.47 -22.85 4.14
C ASP A 252 12.82 -22.25 3.74
N ASP A 253 13.04 -20.94 4.07
CA ASP A 253 14.32 -20.29 3.83
C ASP A 253 15.35 -20.68 4.90
N THR A 254 16.38 -21.39 4.45
CA THR A 254 17.52 -21.83 5.27
C THR A 254 18.76 -20.94 5.10
N GLY A 255 18.64 -19.86 4.33
CA GLY A 255 19.72 -18.92 4.03
C GLY A 255 19.97 -17.93 5.16
N GLY A 256 21.19 -17.51 5.39
CA GLY A 256 21.70 -16.62 6.43
C GLY A 256 20.90 -15.34 6.74
N TRP A 257 21.59 -14.27 7.09
CA TRP A 257 20.99 -12.97 7.34
C TRP A 257 20.34 -12.37 6.09
N VAL A 258 19.16 -11.82 6.25
CA VAL A 258 18.48 -11.01 5.21
C VAL A 258 17.96 -9.73 5.85
N CYS A 259 18.20 -8.60 5.18
CA CYS A 259 17.78 -7.27 5.62
C CYS A 259 16.71 -6.69 4.67
N VAL A 260 15.73 -6.03 5.23
CA VAL A 260 14.74 -5.21 4.53
C VAL A 260 14.75 -3.80 5.10
N VAL A 261 14.32 -2.83 4.31
CA VAL A 261 14.38 -1.41 4.65
C VAL A 261 13.02 -0.74 4.47
N SER A 262 12.87 0.42 5.10
CA SER A 262 11.68 1.25 4.91
C SER A 262 11.56 1.79 3.48
N THR A 263 10.36 2.23 3.10
CA THR A 263 10.09 2.88 1.80
C THR A 263 10.68 4.29 1.72
N MET A 264 10.96 4.92 2.86
CA MET A 264 11.50 6.28 2.95
C MET A 264 12.91 6.27 3.53
N ALA A 265 13.82 6.98 2.88
CA ALA A 265 15.14 7.33 3.41
C ALA A 265 15.13 8.78 3.92
N VAL A 266 15.81 9.02 5.02
CA VAL A 266 15.86 10.34 5.66
C VAL A 266 17.32 10.74 5.94
N ASN A 267 17.63 12.04 5.90
CA ASN A 267 18.96 12.57 6.21
C ASN A 267 18.91 13.84 7.06
N LYS A 268 17.72 14.30 7.45
CA LYS A 268 17.52 15.48 8.31
C LYS A 268 16.32 15.26 9.21
N GLY A 269 16.28 15.98 10.32
CA GLY A 269 15.18 15.96 11.26
C GLY A 269 15.23 14.78 12.22
N LYS A 270 14.15 14.64 13.00
CA LYS A 270 13.98 13.58 14.00
C LYS A 270 12.88 12.65 13.56
N TRP A 271 13.17 11.37 13.60
CA TRP A 271 12.29 10.31 13.10
C TRP A 271 12.15 9.21 14.13
N TYR A 272 11.03 8.52 14.09
CA TYR A 272 10.72 7.47 15.03
C TYR A 272 10.01 6.32 14.32
N ALA A 273 10.37 5.10 14.67
CA ALA A 273 9.70 3.88 14.22
C ALA A 273 9.62 2.87 15.36
N GLU A 274 8.59 2.04 15.31
CA GLU A 274 8.39 0.93 16.23
C GLU A 274 8.31 -0.39 15.46
N PHE A 275 8.81 -1.44 16.09
CA PHE A 275 8.71 -2.82 15.62
C PHE A 275 8.13 -3.67 16.73
N GLU A 276 6.91 -4.14 16.56
CA GLU A 276 6.28 -5.08 17.46
C GLU A 276 6.74 -6.51 17.13
N VAL A 277 7.22 -7.23 18.10
CA VAL A 277 7.58 -8.64 17.99
C VAL A 277 6.32 -9.48 18.13
N LEU A 278 5.77 -10.01 17.03
CA LEU A 278 4.50 -10.78 17.08
C LEU A 278 4.70 -12.24 17.49
N GLU A 279 5.85 -12.82 17.20
CA GLU A 279 6.21 -14.18 17.61
C GLU A 279 7.50 -14.16 18.45
N SER A 280 7.83 -15.28 19.12
CA SER A 280 9.07 -15.35 19.90
C SER A 280 10.28 -15.02 19.02
N PRO A 281 11.04 -13.96 19.36
CA PRO A 281 12.15 -13.54 18.52
C PRO A 281 13.25 -14.59 18.55
N SER A 282 13.87 -14.86 17.42
CA SER A 282 15.17 -15.49 17.41
C SER A 282 15.99 -14.83 16.33
N VAL A 283 17.14 -14.29 16.71
CA VAL A 283 18.18 -13.79 15.80
C VAL A 283 17.61 -12.76 14.81
N THR A 284 17.12 -11.65 15.34
CA THR A 284 16.57 -10.53 14.57
C THR A 284 17.19 -9.21 14.98
N MET A 285 17.19 -8.23 14.08
CA MET A 285 17.73 -6.91 14.32
C MET A 285 16.80 -5.81 13.80
N TYR A 286 16.81 -4.69 14.50
CA TYR A 286 16.02 -3.49 14.22
C TYR A 286 16.95 -2.27 14.29
N GLY A 287 16.92 -1.39 13.32
CA GLY A 287 17.83 -0.24 13.34
C GLY A 287 17.80 0.56 12.05
N TYR A 288 18.97 0.94 11.57
CA TYR A 288 19.12 1.67 10.31
C TYR A 288 20.22 1.08 9.44
N THR A 289 20.15 1.40 8.16
CA THR A 289 21.25 1.24 7.19
C THR A 289 21.25 2.41 6.21
N THR A 290 22.42 2.72 5.63
CA THR A 290 22.54 3.80 4.65
C THR A 290 22.18 3.36 3.25
N VAL A 291 21.78 4.32 2.40
CA VAL A 291 21.61 4.13 0.96
C VAL A 291 22.95 3.67 0.34
N ALA A 292 24.04 4.33 0.69
CA ALA A 292 25.36 3.99 0.16
C ALA A 292 25.79 2.54 0.48
N TYR A 293 25.41 2.02 1.65
CA TYR A 293 25.68 0.62 1.99
C TYR A 293 24.82 -0.35 1.18
N LEU A 294 23.57 0.02 0.90
CA LEU A 294 22.69 -0.76 0.04
C LEU A 294 23.16 -0.77 -1.43
N GLU A 295 23.69 0.32 -1.94
CA GLU A 295 24.13 0.48 -3.32
C GLU A 295 25.61 0.09 -3.56
N GLY A 296 26.45 0.21 -2.55
CA GLY A 296 27.92 0.10 -2.66
C GLY A 296 28.50 -1.28 -2.43
N GLY A 297 27.71 -2.29 -2.13
CA GLY A 297 28.17 -3.66 -1.91
C GLY A 297 28.82 -4.24 -3.16
N SER A 298 30.14 -4.29 -3.18
CA SER A 298 30.94 -4.93 -4.24
C SER A 298 30.71 -6.44 -4.24
N GLY A 299 29.70 -6.88 -4.95
CA GLY A 299 29.38 -8.29 -5.16
C GLY A 299 27.93 -8.59 -4.79
N LEU A 300 27.09 -8.41 -5.71
CA LEU A 300 25.81 -9.07 -6.07
C LEU A 300 25.10 -10.00 -5.05
N ASN A 301 25.46 -10.00 -3.76
CA ASN A 301 24.81 -10.78 -2.70
C ASN A 301 24.04 -9.87 -1.73
N TYR A 302 23.18 -9.02 -2.25
CA TYR A 302 22.16 -8.31 -1.52
C TYR A 302 21.01 -9.22 -1.20
N PRO A 303 20.48 -9.16 -0.06
CA PRO A 303 20.63 -8.39 1.16
C PRO A 303 21.14 -9.23 2.35
N HIS A 304 22.17 -10.04 2.16
CA HIS A 304 22.68 -10.96 3.18
C HIS A 304 23.64 -10.25 4.16
N PHE A 305 23.13 -9.33 4.95
CA PHE A 305 23.89 -8.70 6.02
C PHE A 305 23.06 -8.51 7.28
N TYR A 306 23.71 -8.38 8.41
CA TYR A 306 23.11 -7.98 9.68
C TYR A 306 23.47 -6.53 10.02
N LEU A 307 22.60 -5.86 10.76
CA LEU A 307 22.83 -4.49 11.17
C LEU A 307 23.98 -4.41 12.20
N GLY A 308 24.81 -3.38 12.12
CA GLY A 308 25.97 -3.20 13.02
C GLY A 308 27.25 -3.94 12.61
N ASN A 309 27.29 -4.50 11.40
CA ASN A 309 28.52 -5.10 10.86
C ASN A 309 29.43 -4.09 10.16
N SER A 310 29.05 -2.82 10.15
CA SER A 310 29.74 -1.71 9.49
C SER A 310 29.38 -0.40 10.20
N PRO A 311 30.21 0.63 10.18
CA PRO A 311 29.87 1.96 10.67
C PRO A 311 28.66 2.60 9.93
N ASN A 312 28.26 2.03 8.80
CA ASN A 312 27.13 2.51 7.99
C ASN A 312 25.76 1.95 8.42
N ASN A 313 25.72 1.15 9.48
CA ASN A 313 24.49 0.60 10.01
C ASN A 313 24.63 0.25 11.49
N THR A 314 23.53 0.35 12.23
CA THR A 314 23.47 -0.01 13.65
C THR A 314 22.13 -0.72 13.92
N GLY A 315 22.15 -1.74 14.76
CA GLY A 315 20.95 -2.52 15.06
C GLY A 315 20.84 -2.96 16.50
N TYR A 316 19.61 -2.93 17.01
CA TYR A 316 19.19 -3.63 18.22
C TYR A 316 19.04 -5.11 17.88
N TYR A 317 19.87 -5.96 18.46
CA TYR A 317 19.89 -7.39 18.23
C TYR A 317 19.07 -8.12 19.29
N SER A 318 18.05 -8.83 18.86
CA SER A 318 17.27 -9.74 19.70
C SER A 318 17.69 -11.18 19.44
N ASN A 319 18.16 -11.85 20.48
CA ASN A 319 18.73 -13.18 20.37
C ASN A 319 17.70 -14.30 20.56
N GLY A 320 16.65 -14.06 21.35
CA GLY A 320 15.56 -15.01 21.60
C GLY A 320 15.92 -16.28 22.35
N ASP A 321 17.16 -16.39 22.87
CA ASP A 321 17.68 -17.59 23.55
C ASP A 321 17.68 -17.50 25.07
N GLY A 322 17.09 -16.46 25.64
CA GLY A 322 17.03 -16.21 27.08
C GLY A 322 18.19 -15.34 27.59
N ALA A 323 19.11 -14.92 26.73
CA ALA A 323 20.13 -13.94 27.07
C ALA A 323 19.64 -12.51 26.82
N ASN A 324 20.31 -11.51 27.43
CA ASN A 324 20.01 -10.12 27.16
C ASN A 324 20.32 -9.78 25.71
N ASP A 325 19.45 -8.97 25.11
CA ASP A 325 19.66 -8.39 23.79
C ASP A 325 20.89 -7.49 23.78
N SER A 326 21.39 -7.18 22.59
CA SER A 326 22.61 -6.37 22.41
C SER A 326 22.42 -5.29 21.36
N ILE A 327 23.20 -4.22 21.43
CA ILE A 327 23.29 -3.23 20.35
C ILE A 327 24.52 -3.53 19.51
N TYR A 328 24.36 -3.63 18.21
CA TYR A 328 25.43 -3.85 17.26
C TYR A 328 25.77 -2.52 16.58
N GLU A 329 26.96 -1.98 16.86
CA GLU A 329 27.49 -0.75 16.29
C GLU A 329 28.96 -0.99 15.93
N ASP A 330 29.29 -0.93 14.64
CA ASP A 330 30.64 -1.11 14.12
C ASP A 330 31.38 -2.27 14.79
N VAL A 331 30.74 -3.45 14.77
CA VAL A 331 31.24 -4.71 15.40
C VAL A 331 31.42 -4.66 16.92
N SER A 332 30.92 -3.64 17.59
CA SER A 332 30.86 -3.54 19.06
C SER A 332 29.45 -3.98 19.54
N TYR A 333 29.39 -4.72 20.66
CA TYR A 333 28.17 -5.39 21.11
C TYR A 333 27.81 -5.10 22.58
N PRO A 334 27.57 -3.82 22.97
CA PRO A 334 27.13 -3.54 24.32
C PRO A 334 25.76 -4.17 24.59
N SER A 335 25.57 -4.70 25.80
CA SER A 335 24.28 -5.26 26.23
C SER A 335 23.19 -4.21 26.19
N ALA A 336 22.01 -4.56 25.69
CA ALA A 336 20.81 -3.75 25.79
C ALA A 336 20.18 -3.76 27.19
N GLY A 337 20.61 -4.68 28.05
CA GLY A 337 20.17 -4.79 29.45
C GLY A 337 18.80 -5.45 29.64
N VAL A 338 18.12 -5.80 28.56
CA VAL A 338 16.76 -6.40 28.55
C VAL A 338 16.67 -7.46 27.47
N GLN A 339 15.67 -8.33 27.58
CA GLN A 339 15.35 -9.34 26.58
C GLN A 339 14.02 -9.03 25.92
N SER A 340 13.91 -9.24 24.62
CA SER A 340 12.66 -9.17 23.89
C SER A 340 11.93 -10.53 23.87
N SER A 341 10.62 -10.45 23.81
CA SER A 341 9.70 -11.60 23.68
C SER A 341 8.52 -11.21 22.80
N ALA A 342 7.65 -12.14 22.47
CA ALA A 342 6.39 -11.80 21.77
C ALA A 342 5.62 -10.74 22.57
N GLY A 343 5.10 -9.73 21.85
CA GLY A 343 4.47 -8.54 22.43
C GLY A 343 5.44 -7.42 22.81
N THR A 344 6.76 -7.62 22.68
CA THR A 344 7.74 -6.55 22.91
C THR A 344 7.69 -5.53 21.76
N VAL A 345 7.69 -4.25 22.10
CA VAL A 345 7.84 -3.15 21.13
C VAL A 345 9.29 -2.64 21.21
N ILE A 346 10.02 -2.77 20.11
CA ILE A 346 11.35 -2.18 19.93
C ILE A 346 11.18 -0.83 19.25
N SER A 347 11.54 0.23 19.95
CA SER A 347 11.50 1.60 19.40
C SER A 347 12.86 2.02 18.91
N VAL A 348 12.86 2.70 17.77
CA VAL A 348 14.05 3.26 17.13
C VAL A 348 13.83 4.76 16.93
N ALA A 349 14.53 5.58 17.71
CA ALA A 349 14.50 7.04 17.60
C ALA A 349 15.78 7.54 16.92
N LEU A 350 15.62 8.17 15.77
CA LEU A 350 16.70 8.65 14.91
C LEU A 350 16.73 10.18 14.90
N ASP A 351 17.88 10.77 15.21
CA ASP A 351 18.15 12.20 15.12
C ASP A 351 19.23 12.43 14.05
N CYS A 352 18.82 12.69 12.82
CA CYS A 352 19.71 12.94 11.70
C CYS A 352 20.46 14.27 11.83
N ASP A 353 19.90 15.26 12.53
CA ASP A 353 20.54 16.57 12.70
C ASP A 353 21.74 16.52 13.65
N ASN A 354 21.75 15.55 14.56
CA ASN A 354 22.83 15.31 15.52
C ASN A 354 23.56 13.97 15.32
N ASN A 355 23.23 13.24 14.26
CA ASN A 355 23.82 11.93 13.91
C ASN A 355 23.76 10.92 15.08
N LYS A 356 22.54 10.74 15.63
CA LYS A 356 22.30 9.85 16.77
C LYS A 356 21.10 8.94 16.53
N ILE A 357 21.24 7.70 17.03
CA ILE A 357 20.15 6.73 17.12
C ILE A 357 20.03 6.20 18.54
N HIS A 358 18.82 6.00 18.98
CA HIS A 358 18.46 5.49 20.32
C HIS A 358 17.50 4.33 20.16
N PHE A 359 17.66 3.32 21.01
CA PHE A 359 16.80 2.14 21.04
C PHE A 359 16.08 2.04 22.37
N ALA A 360 14.80 1.63 22.33
CA ALA A 360 14.06 1.29 23.53
C ALA A 360 13.40 -0.08 23.41
N ASN A 361 13.17 -0.73 24.55
CA ASN A 361 12.38 -1.93 24.69
C ASN A 361 11.20 -1.59 25.59
N ASN A 362 9.97 -1.72 25.05
CA ASN A 362 8.74 -1.33 25.75
C ASN A 362 8.83 0.08 26.37
N GLY A 363 9.32 1.04 25.62
CA GLY A 363 9.47 2.45 26.03
C GLY A 363 10.64 2.75 26.97
N THR A 364 11.40 1.75 27.40
CA THR A 364 12.62 1.95 28.23
C THR A 364 13.85 2.03 27.33
N TYR A 365 14.46 3.19 27.26
CA TYR A 365 15.65 3.41 26.45
C TYR A 365 16.87 2.67 26.99
N THR A 366 17.57 1.95 26.11
CA THR A 366 18.78 1.19 26.45
C THR A 366 19.96 2.13 26.69
N ASN A 367 21.02 1.62 27.38
CA ASN A 367 22.25 2.36 27.67
C ASN A 367 22.01 3.70 28.41
N SER A 368 20.91 3.80 29.19
CA SER A 368 20.51 5.09 29.81
C SER A 368 20.44 6.24 28.80
N SER A 369 20.13 5.93 27.54
CA SER A 369 20.06 6.92 26.49
C SER A 369 18.77 7.76 26.57
N ASN A 370 18.85 9.00 26.09
CA ASN A 370 17.72 9.90 26.07
C ASN A 370 17.68 10.68 24.75
N PRO A 371 16.72 10.37 23.84
CA PRO A 371 16.61 11.03 22.56
C PRO A 371 16.22 12.51 22.65
N ALA A 372 15.58 12.95 23.76
CA ALA A 372 15.20 14.35 23.92
C ALA A 372 16.39 15.31 24.01
N ASN A 373 17.51 14.83 24.58
CA ASN A 373 18.72 15.61 24.75
C ASN A 373 19.97 14.94 24.12
N ASN A 374 19.78 13.87 23.32
CA ASN A 374 20.81 13.13 22.62
C ASN A 374 21.93 12.54 23.49
N THR A 375 21.68 12.26 24.77
CA THR A 375 22.67 11.62 25.63
C THR A 375 22.70 10.11 25.38
N ASN A 376 23.91 9.54 25.36
CA ASN A 376 24.20 8.11 25.23
C ASN A 376 23.56 7.43 24.01
N GLY A 377 23.25 8.19 22.95
CA GLY A 377 22.82 7.64 21.65
C GLY A 377 24.02 7.08 20.88
N PHE A 378 23.78 6.07 20.06
CA PHE A 378 24.77 5.51 19.16
C PHE A 378 24.99 6.41 17.95
N ALA A 379 26.15 6.29 17.29
CA ALA A 379 26.47 7.12 16.15
C ALA A 379 25.65 6.73 14.90
N VAL A 380 25.29 7.71 14.10
CA VAL A 380 24.72 7.57 12.77
C VAL A 380 25.60 8.34 11.79
N VAL A 381 25.84 7.79 10.63
CA VAL A 381 26.62 8.48 9.58
C VAL A 381 25.77 9.59 8.95
N ASP A 382 26.45 10.64 8.49
CA ASP A 382 25.83 11.76 7.76
C ASP A 382 25.54 11.33 6.31
N ASP A 383 24.46 10.62 6.10
CA ASP A 383 24.00 10.09 4.81
C ASP A 383 22.48 9.93 4.83
N TYR A 384 21.88 9.55 3.70
CA TYR A 384 20.51 9.06 3.66
C TYR A 384 20.44 7.69 4.32
N VAL A 385 19.57 7.56 5.31
CA VAL A 385 19.37 6.34 6.09
C VAL A 385 17.94 5.84 6.00
N TYR A 386 17.80 4.51 5.92
CA TYR A 386 16.52 3.82 6.03
C TYR A 386 16.36 3.21 7.42
N PHE A 387 15.17 3.19 7.98
CA PHE A 387 14.87 2.20 9.01
C PHE A 387 14.99 0.81 8.42
N ALA A 388 15.55 -0.12 9.18
CA ALA A 388 15.90 -1.43 8.67
C ALA A 388 15.56 -2.54 9.67
N HIS A 389 15.19 -3.70 9.12
CA HIS A 389 14.98 -4.93 9.85
C HIS A 389 15.81 -6.03 9.21
N ALA A 390 16.52 -6.83 10.02
CA ALA A 390 17.25 -8.00 9.56
C ALA A 390 16.89 -9.25 10.38
N SER A 391 16.83 -10.40 9.71
CA SER A 391 16.50 -11.69 10.35
C SER A 391 17.43 -12.78 9.81
N TYR A 392 17.84 -13.72 10.67
CA TYR A 392 18.80 -14.77 10.29
C TYR A 392 18.13 -15.99 9.66
N THR A 393 17.23 -16.67 10.35
CA THR A 393 16.50 -17.88 9.84
C THR A 393 15.19 -18.07 10.61
N GLY A 394 14.21 -18.78 10.01
CA GLY A 394 13.02 -19.27 10.70
C GLY A 394 11.77 -18.40 10.54
N ASN A 395 10.65 -18.99 10.92
CA ASN A 395 9.30 -18.45 10.77
C ASN A 395 9.07 -17.34 11.78
N LYS A 396 9.00 -16.06 11.35
CA LYS A 396 8.86 -14.91 12.26
C LYS A 396 8.02 -13.80 11.67
N ILE A 397 7.15 -13.26 12.48
CA ILE A 397 6.25 -12.18 12.15
C ILE A 397 6.61 -10.98 13.01
N TYR A 398 6.77 -9.83 12.37
CA TYR A 398 6.98 -8.54 13.00
C TYR A 398 6.03 -7.53 12.37
N LYS A 399 5.54 -6.61 13.19
CA LYS A 399 4.72 -5.49 12.74
C LYS A 399 5.51 -4.21 12.91
N THR A 400 5.51 -3.37 11.89
CA THR A 400 6.06 -2.01 11.94
C THR A 400 4.94 -1.01 12.15
N ASN A 401 5.22 0.00 12.93
CA ASN A 401 4.29 1.10 13.20
C ASN A 401 5.01 2.44 13.07
#